data_205cfd8f9de17bdb4e4f2c6666f01985
#
_entry.id   205cfd8f9de17bdb4e4f2c6666f01985
#
_cell.length_a   1.000
_cell.length_b   1.000
_cell.length_c   1.000
_cell.angle_alpha   90.00
_cell.angle_beta   90.00
_cell.angle_gamma   90.00
#
_symmetry.space_group_name_H-M   'P 1'
#
loop_
_entity.id
_entity.type
_entity.pdbx_description
1 polymer ?
#
loop_
_entity_poly.entity_id
_entity_poly.type
_entity_poly.pdbx_seq_one_letter_code
_entity_poly.pdbx_strand_id
1 'polypeptide(L)'
;MFQKFQIYRLRDFLGTGFICWAEYFKMTYIVGDNCIGCKYTDCVEVCPVDCFYEGENMLVIHPDECIDCGVCEPECPADAIRPDTEPGTEKWVELNRKYAELWPVIITQKDPLPEAEERDGEQDKLEKYFSEEPGEGG
;
A
#
# COMPACT_ATOMS: atom_id res chain seq x y z
N MET A 1 4.09 -10.96 6.99
CA MET A 1 3.43 -12.19 7.43
C MET A 1 3.76 -12.55 8.85
N PHE A 2 5.02 -12.52 9.20
CA PHE A 2 5.43 -12.86 10.57
C PHE A 2 4.83 -11.98 11.63
N GLN A 3 4.61 -10.72 11.33
CA GLN A 3 3.99 -9.81 12.28
C GLN A 3 2.59 -10.25 12.67
N LYS A 4 1.89 -10.84 11.73
CA LYS A 4 0.55 -11.31 11.99
C LYS A 4 0.55 -12.46 12.97
N PHE A 5 1.60 -13.28 12.93
CA PHE A 5 1.77 -14.34 13.89
C PHE A 5 1.91 -13.83 15.28
N GLN A 6 2.65 -12.76 15.45
CA GLN A 6 2.90 -12.21 16.77
C GLN A 6 1.61 -11.86 17.50
N ILE A 7 0.65 -11.37 16.76
CA ILE A 7 -0.60 -10.93 17.34
C ILE A 7 -1.38 -12.09 17.95
N TYR A 8 -1.26 -13.26 17.36
CA TYR A 8 -2.06 -14.38 17.81
C TYR A 8 -1.53 -15.11 19.01
N ARG A 9 -0.25 -14.93 19.27
CA ARG A 9 0.30 -15.51 20.46
C ARG A 9 -0.37 -15.04 21.72
N LEU A 10 -0.87 -13.83 21.66
CA LEU A 10 -1.54 -13.26 22.81
C LEU A 10 -2.81 -13.99 23.14
N ARG A 11 -3.42 -14.52 22.12
CA ARG A 11 -4.64 -15.24 22.34
C ARG A 11 -4.39 -16.57 22.96
N ASP A 12 -3.33 -17.20 22.53
CA ASP A 12 -2.98 -18.49 23.08
C ASP A 12 -2.74 -18.39 24.56
N PHE A 13 -2.26 -17.23 24.94
CA PHE A 13 -2.02 -16.95 26.31
C PHE A 13 -3.26 -17.12 27.17
N LEU A 14 -4.43 -16.91 26.63
CA LEU A 14 -5.66 -17.07 27.37
C LEU A 14 -5.98 -18.52 27.66
N GLY A 15 -5.12 -19.42 27.22
CA GLY A 15 -5.28 -20.82 27.54
C GLY A 15 -6.36 -21.53 26.78
N THR A 16 -6.96 -20.87 25.84
CA THR A 16 -8.01 -21.47 25.03
C THR A 16 -7.43 -22.29 23.89
N GLY A 17 -6.23 -22.00 23.51
CA GLY A 17 -5.62 -22.64 22.36
C GLY A 17 -6.34 -22.35 21.07
N PHE A 18 -7.21 -21.39 21.09
CA PHE A 18 -8.05 -21.09 19.95
C PHE A 18 -7.50 -19.93 19.16
N ILE A 19 -7.31 -20.15 17.87
CA ILE A 19 -6.74 -19.15 16.97
C ILE A 19 -7.75 -18.76 15.91
N CYS A 20 -7.89 -17.46 15.67
CA CYS A 20 -8.77 -16.99 14.63
C CYS A 20 -8.03 -17.03 13.30
N TRP A 21 -8.21 -18.11 12.57
CA TRP A 21 -7.50 -18.31 11.32
C TRP A 21 -7.87 -17.29 10.24
N ALA A 22 -9.07 -16.76 10.31
CA ALA A 22 -9.51 -15.77 9.32
C ALA A 22 -8.67 -14.51 9.34
N GLU A 23 -8.31 -14.04 10.52
CA GLU A 23 -7.46 -12.85 10.63
C GLU A 23 -6.04 -13.15 10.22
N TYR A 24 -5.62 -14.38 10.46
CA TYR A 24 -4.28 -14.83 10.16
C TYR A 24 -3.94 -14.72 8.70
N PHE A 25 -4.90 -14.99 7.85
CA PHE A 25 -4.68 -15.01 6.42
C PHE A 25 -5.11 -13.73 5.72
N LYS A 26 -5.30 -12.66 6.47
CA LYS A 26 -5.64 -11.40 5.84
C LYS A 26 -4.50 -10.93 4.96
N MET A 27 -4.78 -10.77 3.69
CA MET A 27 -3.82 -10.32 2.70
C MET A 27 -4.12 -8.91 2.27
N THR A 28 -3.15 -8.27 1.63
CA THR A 28 -3.30 -6.91 1.14
C THR A 28 -2.47 -6.72 -0.12
N TYR A 29 -2.79 -5.69 -0.87
CA TYR A 29 -1.90 -5.19 -1.91
C TYR A 29 -1.07 -4.07 -1.33
N ILE A 30 0.07 -3.82 -1.94
CA ILE A 30 0.96 -2.73 -1.53
C ILE A 30 1.31 -1.89 -2.76
N VAL A 31 1.70 -0.65 -2.50
CA VAL A 31 2.26 0.22 -3.52
C VAL A 31 3.77 0.22 -3.33
N GLY A 32 4.49 -0.09 -4.39
CA GLY A 32 5.93 -0.21 -4.33
C GLY A 32 6.66 0.97 -4.95
N ASP A 33 7.93 0.76 -5.20
CA ASP A 33 8.89 1.77 -5.60
C ASP A 33 8.49 2.59 -6.83
N ASN A 34 7.89 1.96 -7.82
CA ASN A 34 7.66 2.61 -9.10
C ASN A 34 6.57 3.70 -9.05
N CYS A 35 5.79 3.76 -8.00
CA CYS A 35 4.82 4.85 -7.82
C CYS A 35 5.50 6.17 -7.48
N ILE A 36 6.66 6.12 -6.86
CA ILE A 36 7.37 7.31 -6.43
C ILE A 36 7.76 8.15 -7.64
N GLY A 37 7.35 9.41 -7.63
CA GLY A 37 7.61 10.31 -8.74
C GLY A 37 6.62 10.21 -9.89
N CYS A 38 5.82 9.15 -9.95
CA CYS A 38 4.78 8.99 -10.96
C CYS A 38 3.41 9.38 -10.41
N LYS A 39 3.05 8.78 -9.32
CA LYS A 39 1.79 9.02 -8.62
C LYS A 39 0.58 9.02 -9.55
N TYR A 40 0.45 7.95 -10.33
CA TYR A 40 -0.75 7.72 -11.11
C TYR A 40 -1.88 7.34 -10.14
N THR A 41 -3.06 7.88 -10.36
CA THR A 41 -4.18 7.67 -9.46
C THR A 41 -5.30 6.85 -10.07
N ASP A 42 -5.05 6.20 -11.20
CA ASP A 42 -6.04 5.33 -11.84
C ASP A 42 -6.51 4.22 -10.91
N CYS A 43 -5.62 3.75 -10.05
CA CYS A 43 -5.92 2.70 -9.08
C CYS A 43 -6.91 3.17 -8.00
N VAL A 44 -6.90 4.45 -7.68
CA VAL A 44 -7.79 5.02 -6.65
C VAL A 44 -9.25 4.92 -7.09
N GLU A 45 -9.49 5.18 -8.35
CA GLU A 45 -10.83 5.20 -8.94
C GLU A 45 -11.55 3.86 -8.79
N VAL A 46 -10.81 2.76 -8.83
CA VAL A 46 -11.41 1.43 -8.82
C VAL A 46 -11.46 0.77 -7.44
N CYS A 47 -10.87 1.40 -6.42
CA CYS A 47 -10.86 0.81 -5.09
C CYS A 47 -12.24 0.91 -4.44
N PRO A 48 -12.88 -0.23 -4.11
CA PRO A 48 -14.23 -0.20 -3.56
C PRO A 48 -14.29 0.19 -2.08
N VAL A 49 -13.16 0.24 -1.39
CA VAL A 49 -13.10 0.52 0.05
C VAL A 49 -12.28 1.76 0.39
N ASP A 50 -11.84 2.49 -0.62
CA ASP A 50 -11.11 3.76 -0.45
C ASP A 50 -9.95 3.64 0.51
N CYS A 51 -9.09 2.67 0.28
CA CYS A 51 -7.95 2.39 1.17
C CYS A 51 -6.63 3.01 0.71
N PHE A 52 -6.67 3.92 -0.24
CA PHE A 52 -5.49 4.65 -0.69
C PHE A 52 -5.29 5.94 0.09
N TYR A 53 -4.03 6.26 0.36
CA TYR A 53 -3.63 7.47 1.07
C TYR A 53 -2.55 8.18 0.27
N GLU A 54 -2.59 9.50 0.27
CA GLU A 54 -1.78 10.30 -0.65
C GLU A 54 -0.61 11.00 0.04
N GLY A 55 0.61 10.69 -0.43
CA GLY A 55 1.79 11.46 -0.10
C GLY A 55 2.10 12.48 -1.18
N GLU A 56 3.15 13.25 -0.98
CA GLU A 56 3.55 14.27 -1.94
C GLU A 56 3.84 13.68 -3.32
N ASN A 57 4.56 12.57 -3.37
CA ASN A 57 4.94 11.97 -4.65
C ASN A 57 4.70 10.46 -4.74
N MET A 58 3.87 9.91 -3.86
CA MET A 58 3.58 8.49 -3.83
C MET A 58 2.21 8.24 -3.22
N LEU A 59 1.59 7.14 -3.59
CA LEU A 59 0.38 6.65 -2.91
C LEU A 59 0.76 5.43 -2.08
N VAL A 60 -0.03 5.16 -1.05
CA VAL A 60 0.10 3.92 -0.27
C VAL A 60 -1.28 3.31 -0.04
N ILE A 61 -1.31 2.01 0.24
CA ILE A 61 -2.53 1.28 0.56
C ILE A 61 -2.50 0.93 2.04
N HIS A 62 -3.59 1.20 2.75
CA HIS A 62 -3.69 0.83 4.16
C HIS A 62 -3.93 -0.68 4.25
N PRO A 63 -2.99 -1.45 4.80
CA PRO A 63 -3.11 -2.91 4.79
C PRO A 63 -4.33 -3.46 5.52
N ASP A 64 -4.80 -2.76 6.54
CA ASP A 64 -5.94 -3.21 7.32
C ASP A 64 -7.28 -2.87 6.67
N GLU A 65 -7.29 -1.89 5.78
CA GLU A 65 -8.50 -1.49 5.06
C GLU A 65 -8.64 -2.19 3.72
N CYS A 66 -7.54 -2.62 3.14
CA CYS A 66 -7.55 -3.33 1.86
C CYS A 66 -8.24 -4.68 1.99
N ILE A 67 -9.15 -4.99 1.08
CA ILE A 67 -9.88 -6.26 1.07
C ILE A 67 -9.30 -7.31 0.13
N ASP A 68 -8.13 -7.03 -0.43
CA ASP A 68 -7.42 -7.97 -1.30
C ASP A 68 -8.22 -8.35 -2.56
N CYS A 69 -8.97 -7.41 -3.11
CA CYS A 69 -9.79 -7.68 -4.30
C CYS A 69 -9.00 -7.65 -5.61
N GLY A 70 -7.84 -7.03 -5.62
CA GLY A 70 -6.92 -7.07 -6.77
C GLY A 70 -7.29 -6.21 -7.96
N VAL A 71 -8.35 -5.41 -7.89
CA VAL A 71 -8.78 -4.62 -9.07
C VAL A 71 -7.85 -3.45 -9.36
N CYS A 72 -7.09 -2.99 -8.37
CA CYS A 72 -6.19 -1.87 -8.55
C CYS A 72 -4.88 -2.23 -9.27
N GLU A 73 -4.43 -3.47 -9.14
CA GLU A 73 -3.15 -3.88 -9.71
C GLU A 73 -3.06 -3.63 -11.22
N PRO A 74 -4.01 -4.09 -12.04
CA PRO A 74 -3.90 -3.86 -13.48
C PRO A 74 -4.17 -2.42 -13.90
N GLU A 75 -4.72 -1.60 -13.02
CA GLU A 75 -5.02 -0.21 -13.35
C GLU A 75 -3.82 0.72 -13.18
N CYS A 76 -2.75 0.27 -12.53
CA CYS A 76 -1.57 1.11 -12.34
C CYS A 76 -0.71 1.13 -13.59
N PRO A 77 -0.59 2.28 -14.28
CA PRO A 77 0.25 2.35 -15.48
C PRO A 77 1.73 2.08 -15.20
N ALA A 78 2.18 2.38 -13.99
CA ALA A 78 3.57 2.18 -13.59
C ALA A 78 3.82 0.78 -13.05
N ASP A 79 2.79 -0.04 -12.97
CA ASP A 79 2.91 -1.42 -12.48
C ASP A 79 3.54 -1.47 -11.08
N ALA A 80 3.12 -0.56 -10.22
CA ALA A 80 3.70 -0.40 -8.89
C ALA A 80 2.96 -1.17 -7.79
N ILE A 81 1.80 -1.73 -8.10
CA ILE A 81 0.97 -2.42 -7.11
C ILE A 81 1.22 -3.92 -7.18
N ARG A 82 1.46 -4.52 -6.02
CA ARG A 82 1.77 -5.96 -5.89
C ARG A 82 1.02 -6.55 -4.70
N PRO A 83 0.67 -7.83 -4.76
CA PRO A 83 0.15 -8.51 -3.58
C PRO A 83 1.27 -8.77 -2.56
N ASP A 84 0.92 -8.76 -1.30
CA ASP A 84 1.91 -8.96 -0.23
C ASP A 84 2.45 -10.39 -0.16
N THR A 85 1.92 -11.28 -0.99
CA THR A 85 2.42 -12.65 -1.10
C THR A 85 3.70 -12.76 -1.93
N GLU A 86 4.03 -11.73 -2.70
CA GLU A 86 5.26 -11.74 -3.48
C GLU A 86 6.50 -11.55 -2.60
N PRO A 87 7.62 -12.19 -2.94
CA PRO A 87 8.86 -12.03 -2.18
C PRO A 87 9.33 -10.58 -2.21
N GLY A 88 9.89 -10.11 -1.10
CA GLY A 88 10.47 -8.77 -1.03
C GLY A 88 9.47 -7.66 -0.76
N THR A 89 8.22 -7.99 -0.47
CA THR A 89 7.20 -6.97 -0.21
C THR A 89 7.08 -6.59 1.27
N GLU A 90 7.76 -7.29 2.17
CA GLU A 90 7.60 -7.06 3.60
C GLU A 90 7.88 -5.61 4.00
N LYS A 91 8.95 -5.04 3.49
CA LYS A 91 9.29 -3.65 3.81
C LYS A 91 8.24 -2.69 3.26
N TRP A 92 7.62 -3.06 2.15
CA TRP A 92 6.59 -2.22 1.53
C TRP A 92 5.29 -2.28 2.31
N VAL A 93 4.95 -3.44 2.87
CA VAL A 93 3.78 -3.56 3.75
C VAL A 93 3.93 -2.61 4.94
N GLU A 94 5.09 -2.61 5.57
CA GLU A 94 5.35 -1.74 6.71
C GLU A 94 5.34 -0.27 6.33
N LEU A 95 5.94 0.07 5.19
CA LEU A 95 5.99 1.44 4.72
C LEU A 95 4.58 1.93 4.39
N ASN A 96 3.80 1.10 3.68
CA ASN A 96 2.43 1.46 3.35
C ASN A 96 1.60 1.67 4.61
N ARG A 97 1.73 0.78 5.59
CA ARG A 97 1.00 0.91 6.86
C ARG A 97 1.35 2.22 7.58
N LYS A 98 2.64 2.51 7.67
CA LYS A 98 3.11 3.70 8.37
C LYS A 98 2.54 4.98 7.77
N TYR A 99 2.67 5.12 6.46
CA TYR A 99 2.25 6.35 5.81
C TYR A 99 0.75 6.44 5.60
N ALA A 100 0.05 5.32 5.52
CA ALA A 100 -1.40 5.35 5.48
C ALA A 100 -2.00 5.95 6.77
N GLU A 101 -1.29 5.85 7.87
CA GLU A 101 -1.74 6.46 9.12
C GLU A 101 -1.38 7.94 9.23
N LEU A 102 -0.39 8.39 8.46
CA LEU A 102 0.11 9.75 8.52
C LEU A 102 -0.44 10.65 7.40
N TRP A 103 -0.76 10.07 6.26
CA TRP A 103 -1.18 10.81 5.07
C TRP A 103 -2.70 10.84 4.94
N PRO A 104 -3.25 11.84 4.22
CA PRO A 104 -4.70 11.92 4.02
C PRO A 104 -5.20 10.87 3.02
N VAL A 105 -6.44 10.46 3.19
CA VAL A 105 -7.07 9.54 2.25
C VAL A 105 -7.30 10.24 0.92
N ILE A 106 -7.18 9.49 -0.17
CA ILE A 106 -7.50 9.98 -1.51
C ILE A 106 -8.55 9.07 -2.12
N ILE A 107 -9.63 9.65 -2.62
CA ILE A 107 -10.74 8.91 -3.21
C ILE A 107 -11.06 9.37 -4.63
N THR A 108 -10.40 10.42 -5.10
CA THR A 108 -10.62 10.97 -6.43
C THR A 108 -9.38 10.81 -7.30
N GLN A 109 -9.59 10.52 -8.57
CA GLN A 109 -8.50 10.45 -9.52
C GLN A 109 -7.95 11.84 -9.79
N LYS A 110 -6.64 11.94 -9.87
CA LYS A 110 -5.93 13.19 -10.18
C LYS A 110 -4.96 12.96 -11.32
N ASP A 111 -4.44 14.04 -11.87
CA ASP A 111 -3.41 13.93 -12.89
C ASP A 111 -2.10 13.40 -12.29
N PRO A 112 -1.34 12.62 -13.04
CA PRO A 112 -0.02 12.18 -12.57
C PRO A 112 0.91 13.36 -12.44
N LEU A 113 2.02 13.14 -11.73
CA LEU A 113 3.02 14.19 -11.56
C LEU A 113 3.62 14.55 -12.92
N PRO A 114 4.07 15.80 -13.09
CA PRO A 114 4.64 16.23 -14.38
C PRO A 114 5.80 15.38 -14.85
N GLU A 115 6.58 14.82 -13.93
CA GLU A 115 7.74 14.00 -14.24
C GLU A 115 7.42 12.51 -14.32
N ALA A 116 6.14 12.14 -14.31
CA ALA A 116 5.75 10.72 -14.24
C ALA A 116 6.37 9.87 -15.34
N GLU A 117 6.36 10.35 -16.58
CA GLU A 117 6.90 9.58 -17.70
C GLU A 117 8.41 9.40 -17.58
N GLU A 118 9.11 10.40 -17.06
CA GLU A 118 10.55 10.32 -16.89
C GLU A 118 10.94 9.39 -15.74
N ARG A 119 10.10 9.31 -14.74
CA ARG A 119 10.36 8.49 -13.54
C ARG A 119 9.90 7.04 -13.69
N ASP A 120 9.01 6.78 -14.63
CA ASP A 120 8.46 5.44 -14.79
C ASP A 120 9.57 4.45 -15.14
N GLY A 121 9.67 3.38 -14.34
CA GLY A 121 10.68 2.36 -14.54
C GLY A 121 12.06 2.71 -13.98
N GLU A 122 12.24 3.87 -13.41
CA GLU A 122 13.53 4.25 -12.83
C GLU A 122 13.79 3.42 -11.56
N GLN A 123 15.05 3.06 -11.35
CA GLN A 123 15.44 2.22 -10.20
C GLN A 123 15.76 3.06 -8.97
N ASP A 124 15.60 2.44 -7.80
CA ASP A 124 15.99 3.04 -6.52
C ASP A 124 15.30 4.36 -6.21
N LYS A 125 14.04 4.49 -6.61
CA LYS A 125 13.30 5.72 -6.39
C LYS A 125 13.05 6.01 -4.91
N LEU A 126 12.95 4.96 -4.10
CA LEU A 126 12.77 5.14 -2.66
C LEU A 126 13.92 5.93 -2.05
N GLU A 127 15.14 5.64 -2.49
CA GLU A 127 16.32 6.31 -1.95
C GLU A 127 16.58 7.68 -2.58
N LYS A 128 16.16 7.84 -3.83
CA LYS A 128 16.45 9.06 -4.58
C LYS A 128 15.42 10.16 -4.41
N TYR A 129 14.15 9.80 -4.38
CA TYR A 129 13.08 10.79 -4.53
C TYR A 129 12.01 10.74 -3.46
N PHE A 130 11.94 9.70 -2.65
CA PHE A 130 10.84 9.53 -1.72
C PHE A 130 10.68 10.74 -0.78
N SER A 131 9.46 11.22 -0.66
CA SER A 131 9.13 12.30 0.27
C SER A 131 8.19 11.77 1.34
N GLU A 132 8.46 12.11 2.59
CA GLU A 132 7.60 11.73 3.70
C GLU A 132 6.43 12.71 3.87
N GLU A 133 6.45 13.79 3.12
CA GLU A 133 5.42 14.82 3.24
C GLU A 133 4.08 14.32 2.72
N PRO A 134 2.96 14.71 3.38
CA PRO A 134 1.65 14.31 2.92
C PRO A 134 1.25 15.04 1.65
N GLY A 135 0.32 14.43 0.90
CA GLY A 135 -0.32 15.09 -0.22
C GLY A 135 -1.55 15.86 0.25
N GLU A 136 -2.38 16.23 -0.71
CA GLU A 136 -3.59 17.01 -0.43
C GLU A 136 -4.78 16.17 -0.01
N GLY A 137 -4.84 14.94 -0.47
CA GLY A 137 -5.98 14.07 -0.24
C GLY A 137 -7.16 14.43 -1.13
N GLY A 138 -8.33 13.89 -0.82
CA GLY A 138 -9.57 14.30 -1.49
C GLY A 138 -10.38 13.23 -2.16
#